data_3bb9201f2ca19ed8291afc40bbf6f9e7
#
_entry.id   3bb9201f2ca19ed8291afc40bbf6f9e7
#
_cell.length_a   1.000
_cell.length_b   1.000
_cell.length_c   1.000
_cell.angle_alpha   90.00
_cell.angle_beta   90.00
_cell.angle_gamma   90.00
#
_symmetry.space_group_name_H-M   'P 1'
#
loop_
_entity.id
_entity.type
_entity.pdbx_description
1 polymer ?
#
loop_
_entity_poly.entity_id
_entity_poly.type
_entity_poly.pdbx_seq_one_letter_code
_entity_poly.pdbx_strand_id
1 'polypeptide(L)'
;VLFDIKDWLFDELILKEKDFRASVKSHDWSRYKNTYVALNCSVEAIIPSWAYLLLSSELAPYAKKIVIGNLELLETSLFQDIIQTLNIDSFKGKPIIIKGCAKKPIPPSAFSMLIHKIQPIAKSIMYGEACSTVPLFKKKI
;
A
#
# COMPACT_ATOMS: atom_id res chain seq x y z
N VAL A 1 3.02 5.10 8.35
CA VAL A 1 3.19 6.50 8.79
C VAL A 1 2.65 7.44 7.71
N LEU A 2 1.75 8.30 8.08
CA LEU A 2 1.27 9.34 7.18
C LEU A 2 2.16 10.57 7.31
N PHE A 3 2.75 11.01 6.21
CA PHE A 3 3.46 12.27 6.12
C PHE A 3 2.55 13.26 5.39
N ASP A 4 1.99 14.21 6.13
CA ASP A 4 1.05 15.19 5.56
C ASP A 4 1.80 16.48 5.21
N ILE A 5 1.88 16.77 3.91
CA ILE A 5 2.57 17.96 3.40
C ILE A 5 1.86 19.25 3.84
N LYS A 6 0.59 19.16 4.20
CA LYS A 6 -0.19 20.30 4.71
C LYS A 6 0.58 21.08 5.77
N ASP A 7 1.24 20.39 6.69
CA ASP A 7 1.95 20.99 7.82
C ASP A 7 3.19 21.79 7.36
N TRP A 8 3.60 21.61 6.12
CA TRP A 8 4.78 22.26 5.53
C TRP A 8 4.41 23.36 4.55
N LEU A 9 3.14 23.70 4.45
CA LEU A 9 2.63 24.75 3.59
C LEU A 9 2.44 26.04 4.35
N PHE A 10 2.59 27.17 3.65
CA PHE A 10 2.22 28.48 4.19
C PHE A 10 0.69 28.62 4.21
N ASP A 11 0.13 28.90 5.40
CA ASP A 11 -1.32 28.99 5.63
C ASP A 11 -2.10 27.77 5.11
N GLU A 12 -1.46 26.59 5.12
CA GLU A 12 -2.04 25.33 4.61
C GLU A 12 -2.48 25.37 3.14
N LEU A 13 -1.98 26.33 2.37
CA LEU A 13 -2.43 26.58 0.99
C LEU A 13 -1.31 26.59 -0.04
N ILE A 14 -0.14 27.13 0.31
CA ILE A 14 0.92 27.45 -0.66
C ILE A 14 2.23 26.83 -0.23
N LEU A 15 2.86 26.10 -1.17
CA LEU A 15 4.22 25.63 -0.97
C LEU A 15 5.21 26.73 -1.40
N LYS A 16 5.90 27.32 -0.42
CA LYS A 16 6.98 28.27 -0.67
C LYS A 16 8.29 27.52 -0.72
N GLU A 17 8.94 27.51 -1.87
CA GLU A 17 10.12 26.68 -2.12
C GLU A 17 11.23 26.88 -1.08
N LYS A 18 11.56 28.14 -0.76
CA LYS A 18 12.63 28.43 0.20
C LYS A 18 12.33 27.87 1.58
N ASP A 19 11.10 28.10 2.07
CA ASP A 19 10.66 27.62 3.39
C ASP A 19 10.57 26.10 3.43
N PHE A 20 10.04 25.52 2.34
CA PHE A 20 9.92 24.07 2.20
C PHE A 20 11.32 23.41 2.24
N ARG A 21 12.28 23.93 1.47
CA ARG A 21 13.65 23.41 1.47
C ARG A 21 14.32 23.56 2.82
N ALA A 22 14.07 24.64 3.54
CA ALA A 22 14.58 24.82 4.89
C ALA A 22 14.02 23.79 5.85
N SER A 23 12.73 23.50 5.76
CA SER A 23 12.09 22.46 6.55
C SER A 23 12.65 21.07 6.23
N VAL A 24 12.87 20.75 4.96
CA VAL A 24 13.51 19.52 4.52
C VAL A 24 14.88 19.35 5.16
N LYS A 25 15.67 20.43 5.14
CA LYS A 25 17.03 20.40 5.67
C LYS A 25 17.10 20.23 7.18
N SER A 26 16.12 20.76 7.91
CA SER A 26 16.11 20.71 9.38
C SER A 26 15.36 19.49 9.95
N HIS A 27 14.64 18.76 9.11
CA HIS A 27 13.85 17.60 9.57
C HIS A 27 14.74 16.40 9.83
N ASP A 28 14.43 15.63 10.88
CA ASP A 28 15.14 14.40 11.19
C ASP A 28 14.54 13.23 10.42
N TRP A 29 15.14 12.90 9.27
CA TRP A 29 14.69 11.84 8.40
C TRP A 29 14.97 10.44 8.95
N SER A 30 15.94 10.31 9.86
CA SER A 30 16.28 9.02 10.46
C SER A 30 15.14 8.43 11.29
N ARG A 31 14.19 9.26 11.72
CA ARG A 31 13.00 8.81 12.47
C ARG A 31 12.10 7.87 11.67
N TYR A 32 12.25 7.87 10.34
CA TYR A 32 11.45 7.00 9.45
C TYR A 32 12.13 5.66 9.18
N LYS A 33 13.24 5.37 9.85
CA LYS A 33 13.97 4.12 9.65
C LYS A 33 13.06 2.92 9.88
N ASN A 34 13.06 2.00 8.89
CA ASN A 34 12.28 0.77 8.91
C ASN A 34 10.75 0.99 8.96
N THR A 35 10.27 2.13 8.49
CA THR A 35 8.82 2.41 8.42
C THR A 35 8.29 2.40 7.00
N TYR A 36 6.98 2.29 6.88
CA TYR A 36 6.24 2.46 5.63
C TYR A 36 5.63 3.85 5.63
N VAL A 37 5.86 4.63 4.58
CA VAL A 37 5.47 6.04 4.55
C VAL A 37 4.50 6.33 3.40
N ALA A 38 3.39 6.98 3.71
CA ALA A 38 2.49 7.58 2.74
C ALA A 38 2.71 9.09 2.72
N LEU A 39 3.14 9.62 1.58
CA LEU A 39 3.26 11.05 1.34
C LEU A 39 1.95 11.56 0.76
N ASN A 40 1.27 12.43 1.48
CA ASN A 40 -0.03 12.94 1.06
C ASN A 40 -0.18 14.41 1.46
N CYS A 41 -1.12 15.08 0.82
CA CYS A 41 -1.55 16.41 1.22
C CYS A 41 -3.06 16.35 1.49
N SER A 42 -3.47 16.57 2.73
CA SER A 42 -4.87 16.47 3.14
C SER A 42 -5.72 17.68 2.79
N VAL A 43 -5.12 18.73 2.23
CA VAL A 43 -5.82 19.93 1.77
C VAL A 43 -5.69 20.08 0.26
N GLU A 44 -6.62 20.83 -0.34
CA GLU A 44 -6.55 21.16 -1.75
C GLU A 44 -5.52 22.26 -1.99
N ALA A 45 -4.29 21.82 -2.25
CA ALA A 45 -3.19 22.70 -2.60
C ALA A 45 -2.47 22.15 -3.82
N ILE A 46 -1.90 23.03 -4.63
CA ILE A 46 -1.08 22.60 -5.76
C ILE A 46 0.30 22.28 -5.23
N ILE A 47 0.64 21.00 -5.21
CA ILE A 47 1.95 20.53 -4.79
C ILE A 47 2.74 20.16 -6.05
N PRO A 48 3.86 20.84 -6.34
CA PRO A 48 4.64 20.50 -7.51
C PRO A 48 5.29 19.11 -7.35
N SER A 49 5.45 18.41 -8.44
CA SER A 49 6.02 17.05 -8.43
C SER A 49 7.38 16.98 -7.78
N TRP A 50 8.20 18.02 -7.96
CA TRP A 50 9.55 18.02 -7.37
C TRP A 50 9.53 17.97 -5.84
N ALA A 51 8.46 18.50 -5.20
CA ALA A 51 8.35 18.45 -3.75
C ALA A 51 8.15 17.00 -3.26
N TYR A 52 7.28 16.24 -3.91
CA TYR A 52 7.12 14.81 -3.60
C TYR A 52 8.40 14.03 -3.85
N LEU A 53 9.10 14.36 -4.95
CA LEU A 53 10.34 13.67 -5.30
C LEU A 53 11.47 14.00 -4.31
N LEU A 54 11.53 15.23 -3.85
CA LEU A 54 12.52 15.65 -2.84
C LEU A 54 12.28 14.90 -1.52
N LEU A 55 11.02 14.85 -1.05
CA LEU A 55 10.68 14.12 0.15
C LEU A 55 10.97 12.61 0.01
N SER A 56 10.66 12.05 -1.14
CA SER A 56 10.96 10.65 -1.43
C SER A 56 12.45 10.38 -1.39
N SER A 57 13.26 11.30 -1.93
CA SER A 57 14.72 11.20 -1.93
C SER A 57 15.29 11.23 -0.50
N GLU A 58 14.74 12.08 0.36
CA GLU A 58 15.17 12.16 1.76
C GLU A 58 14.74 10.91 2.56
N LEU A 59 13.59 10.34 2.25
CA LEU A 59 13.06 9.14 2.91
C LEU A 59 13.73 7.85 2.44
N ALA A 60 14.20 7.80 1.20
CA ALA A 60 14.69 6.58 0.57
C ALA A 60 15.78 5.84 1.36
N PRO A 61 16.75 6.52 2.02
CA PRO A 61 17.76 5.81 2.82
C PRO A 61 17.21 5.12 4.07
N TYR A 62 16.03 5.52 4.54
CA TYR A 62 15.51 5.08 5.84
C TYR A 62 14.25 4.22 5.73
N ALA A 63 13.27 4.66 4.93
CA ALA A 63 11.97 4.01 4.86
C ALA A 63 12.03 2.69 4.09
N LYS A 64 11.21 1.72 4.52
CA LYS A 64 11.07 0.44 3.80
C LYS A 64 10.25 0.59 2.53
N LYS A 65 9.27 1.49 2.53
CA LYS A 65 8.42 1.76 1.39
C LYS A 65 7.89 3.18 1.46
N ILE A 66 7.80 3.81 0.31
CA ILE A 66 7.27 5.17 0.16
C ILE A 66 6.21 5.11 -0.95
N VAL A 67 5.02 5.62 -0.67
CA VAL A 67 4.00 5.84 -1.70
C VAL A 67 3.58 7.32 -1.67
N ILE A 68 3.20 7.83 -2.83
CA ILE A 68 2.60 9.15 -2.95
C ILE A 68 1.10 8.92 -3.01
N GLY A 69 0.42 9.19 -1.89
CA GLY A 69 -1.00 8.92 -1.72
C GLY A 69 -1.37 8.77 -0.25
N ASN A 70 -2.59 8.35 0.01
CA ASN A 70 -3.10 8.18 1.37
C ASN A 70 -2.69 6.84 1.99
N LEU A 71 -3.08 6.63 3.26
CA LEU A 71 -2.77 5.38 3.96
C LEU A 71 -3.43 4.16 3.31
N GLU A 72 -4.59 4.32 2.71
CA GLU A 72 -5.28 3.24 2.00
C GLU A 72 -4.45 2.76 0.79
N LEU A 73 -3.88 3.69 0.02
CA LEU A 73 -2.99 3.36 -1.09
C LEU A 73 -1.72 2.64 -0.59
N LEU A 74 -1.15 3.11 0.52
CA LEU A 74 0.01 2.46 1.12
C LEU A 74 -0.31 1.02 1.51
N GLU A 75 -1.45 0.80 2.17
CA GLU A 75 -1.88 -0.53 2.59
C GLU A 75 -2.07 -1.46 1.39
N THR A 76 -2.76 -0.98 0.35
CA THR A 76 -2.96 -1.75 -0.89
C THR A 76 -1.62 -2.13 -1.52
N SER A 77 -0.67 -1.21 -1.55
CA SER A 77 0.66 -1.44 -2.10
C SER A 77 1.46 -2.47 -1.30
N LEU A 78 1.32 -2.48 0.02
CA LEU A 78 1.95 -3.48 0.88
C LEU A 78 1.37 -4.87 0.65
N PHE A 79 0.06 -5.00 0.50
CA PHE A 79 -0.57 -6.27 0.12
C PHE A 79 -0.10 -6.76 -1.23
N GLN A 80 0.05 -5.86 -2.20
CA GLN A 80 0.58 -6.20 -3.52
C GLN A 80 1.97 -6.83 -3.42
N ASP A 81 2.86 -6.22 -2.64
CA ASP A 81 4.21 -6.74 -2.43
C ASP A 81 4.19 -8.14 -1.80
N ILE A 82 3.36 -8.34 -0.77
CA ILE A 82 3.21 -9.63 -0.10
C ILE A 82 2.70 -10.69 -1.08
N ILE A 83 1.67 -10.38 -1.85
CA ILE A 83 1.07 -11.32 -2.79
C ILE A 83 2.04 -11.67 -3.92
N GLN A 84 2.78 -10.69 -4.44
CA GLN A 84 3.76 -10.93 -5.51
C GLN A 84 4.87 -11.89 -5.08
N THR A 85 5.28 -11.83 -3.81
CA THR A 85 6.35 -12.67 -3.27
C THR A 85 5.87 -13.95 -2.62
N LEU A 86 4.55 -14.14 -2.51
CA LEU A 86 3.95 -15.33 -1.91
C LEU A 86 4.29 -16.56 -2.73
N ASN A 87 4.86 -17.58 -2.07
CA ASN A 87 5.12 -18.87 -2.70
C ASN A 87 3.82 -19.68 -2.74
N ILE A 88 3.33 -19.94 -3.95
CA ILE A 88 2.06 -20.64 -4.16
C ILE A 88 2.24 -22.09 -4.63
N ASP A 89 3.45 -22.61 -4.69
CA ASP A 89 3.73 -23.96 -5.21
C ASP A 89 2.94 -25.04 -4.48
N SER A 90 2.79 -24.91 -3.16
CA SER A 90 2.05 -25.87 -2.33
C SER A 90 0.53 -25.91 -2.62
N PHE A 91 0.01 -24.90 -3.32
CA PHE A 91 -1.43 -24.81 -3.65
C PHE A 91 -1.77 -25.36 -5.03
N LYS A 92 -0.77 -25.72 -5.81
CA LYS A 92 -0.97 -26.20 -7.19
C LYS A 92 -1.89 -27.44 -7.23
N GLY A 93 -2.94 -27.34 -8.02
CA GLY A 93 -3.89 -28.45 -8.21
C GLY A 93 -4.81 -28.72 -7.02
N LYS A 94 -4.84 -27.82 -6.03
CA LYS A 94 -5.63 -28.01 -4.80
C LYS A 94 -6.86 -27.09 -4.75
N PRO A 95 -7.92 -27.52 -4.04
CA PRO A 95 -9.00 -26.61 -3.68
C PRO A 95 -8.50 -25.58 -2.67
N ILE A 96 -8.87 -24.33 -2.87
CA ILE A 96 -8.43 -23.21 -2.04
C ILE A 96 -9.63 -22.47 -1.48
N ILE A 97 -9.56 -22.14 -0.19
CA ILE A 97 -10.56 -21.29 0.47
C ILE A 97 -9.86 -19.99 0.86
N ILE A 98 -10.41 -18.88 0.39
CA ILE A 98 -9.95 -17.54 0.76
C ILE A 98 -10.81 -17.04 1.90
N LYS A 99 -10.16 -16.60 2.98
CA LYS A 99 -10.84 -16.03 4.14
C LYS A 99 -10.44 -14.58 4.33
N GLY A 100 -11.40 -13.74 4.70
CA GLY A 100 -11.13 -12.38 5.15
C GLY A 100 -10.68 -12.37 6.60
N CYS A 101 -10.15 -11.24 7.05
CA CYS A 101 -9.81 -11.02 8.45
C CYS A 101 -10.94 -10.23 9.13
N ALA A 102 -11.56 -10.82 10.17
CA ALA A 102 -12.66 -10.17 10.90
C ALA A 102 -12.18 -8.97 11.76
N LYS A 103 -10.90 -8.95 12.13
CA LYS A 103 -10.34 -7.92 13.02
C LYS A 103 -9.78 -6.71 12.29
N LYS A 104 -9.37 -6.87 11.03
CA LYS A 104 -8.81 -5.79 10.20
C LYS A 104 -9.43 -5.84 8.82
N PRO A 105 -9.95 -4.72 8.32
CA PRO A 105 -10.44 -4.67 6.95
C PRO A 105 -9.27 -4.91 5.98
N ILE A 106 -9.52 -5.74 4.98
CA ILE A 106 -8.58 -6.02 3.91
C ILE A 106 -9.02 -5.23 2.68
N PRO A 107 -8.12 -4.49 2.02
CA PRO A 107 -8.49 -3.78 0.80
C PRO A 107 -9.07 -4.76 -0.23
N PRO A 108 -10.21 -4.45 -0.86
CA PRO A 108 -10.79 -5.33 -1.89
C PRO A 108 -9.82 -5.69 -2.99
N SER A 109 -8.92 -4.77 -3.36
CA SER A 109 -7.89 -5.00 -4.36
C SER A 109 -6.97 -6.17 -4.02
N ALA A 110 -6.71 -6.42 -2.73
CA ALA A 110 -5.86 -7.52 -2.28
C ALA A 110 -6.47 -8.86 -2.67
N PHE A 111 -7.78 -9.01 -2.51
CA PHE A 111 -8.48 -10.23 -2.92
C PHE A 111 -8.39 -10.45 -4.43
N SER A 112 -8.57 -9.39 -5.22
CA SER A 112 -8.46 -9.46 -6.68
C SER A 112 -7.07 -9.87 -7.12
N MET A 113 -6.04 -9.30 -6.52
CA MET A 113 -4.64 -9.64 -6.81
C MET A 113 -4.35 -11.10 -6.48
N LEU A 114 -4.88 -11.58 -5.35
CA LEU A 114 -4.70 -12.96 -4.92
C LEU A 114 -5.37 -13.94 -5.89
N ILE A 115 -6.61 -13.67 -6.29
CA ILE A 115 -7.33 -14.46 -7.30
C ILE A 115 -6.52 -14.54 -8.59
N HIS A 116 -6.04 -13.40 -9.07
CA HIS A 116 -5.27 -13.33 -10.31
C HIS A 116 -4.01 -14.22 -10.26
N LYS A 117 -3.37 -14.27 -9.10
CA LYS A 117 -2.16 -15.07 -8.91
C LYS A 117 -2.46 -16.58 -8.79
N ILE A 118 -3.46 -16.97 -8.01
CA ILE A 118 -3.70 -18.38 -7.65
C ILE A 118 -4.61 -19.11 -8.63
N GLN A 119 -5.49 -18.42 -9.35
CA GLN A 119 -6.46 -19.09 -10.22
C GLN A 119 -5.82 -19.97 -11.29
N PRO A 120 -4.71 -19.57 -11.94
CA PRO A 120 -4.08 -20.44 -12.94
C PRO A 120 -3.62 -21.80 -12.44
N ILE A 121 -3.36 -21.93 -11.15
CA ILE A 121 -2.82 -23.16 -10.55
C ILE A 121 -3.82 -23.90 -9.65
N ALA A 122 -4.91 -23.26 -9.27
CA ALA A 122 -5.89 -23.80 -8.34
C ALA A 122 -6.82 -24.82 -9.02
N LYS A 123 -7.23 -25.85 -8.28
CA LYS A 123 -8.32 -26.76 -8.71
C LYS A 123 -9.67 -26.07 -8.58
N SER A 124 -9.87 -25.37 -7.47
CA SER A 124 -11.10 -24.59 -7.21
C SER A 124 -10.78 -23.49 -6.20
N ILE A 125 -11.60 -22.45 -6.19
CA ILE A 125 -11.49 -21.34 -5.24
C ILE A 125 -12.87 -21.05 -4.66
N MET A 126 -12.94 -20.96 -3.33
CA MET A 126 -14.13 -20.55 -2.59
C MET A 126 -13.77 -19.42 -1.65
N TYR A 127 -14.77 -18.63 -1.25
CA TYR A 127 -14.60 -17.57 -0.27
C TYR A 127 -15.44 -17.84 0.97
N GLY A 128 -14.88 -17.66 2.15
CA GLY A 128 -15.59 -17.76 3.43
C GLY A 128 -15.04 -18.85 4.32
N GLU A 129 -15.87 -19.28 5.29
CA GLU A 129 -15.57 -20.39 6.19
C GLU A 129 -15.92 -21.72 5.54
N ALA A 130 -15.28 -22.81 5.98
CA ALA A 130 -15.48 -24.15 5.41
C ALA A 130 -16.94 -24.62 5.44
N CYS A 131 -17.73 -24.17 6.43
CA CYS A 131 -19.14 -24.53 6.58
C CYS A 131 -20.09 -23.58 5.85
N SER A 132 -19.61 -22.44 5.35
CA SER A 132 -20.43 -21.40 4.72
C SER A 132 -19.60 -20.70 3.66
N THR A 133 -19.31 -21.41 2.55
CA THR A 133 -18.46 -20.90 1.48
C THR A 133 -19.26 -20.48 0.27
N VAL A 134 -18.75 -19.48 -0.44
CA VAL A 134 -19.25 -19.04 -1.74
C VAL A 134 -18.30 -19.55 -2.82
N PRO A 135 -18.75 -20.40 -3.77
CA PRO A 135 -17.91 -20.84 -4.87
C PRO A 135 -17.57 -19.68 -5.80
N LEU A 136 -16.29 -19.57 -6.19
CA LEU A 136 -15.80 -18.53 -7.08
C LEU A 136 -15.30 -19.10 -8.40
N PHE A 137 -14.58 -20.21 -8.34
CA PHE A 137 -13.92 -20.80 -9.49
C PHE A 137 -13.78 -22.31 -9.34
N LYS A 138 -13.98 -23.03 -10.43
CA LYS A 138 -13.69 -24.46 -10.53
C LYS A 138 -13.04 -24.74 -11.87
N LYS A 139 -11.88 -25.39 -11.84
CA LYS A 139 -11.17 -25.76 -13.05
C LYS A 139 -12.00 -26.75 -13.86
N LYS A 140 -12.17 -26.47 -15.14
CA LYS A 140 -12.82 -27.39 -16.07
C LYS A 140 -11.84 -28.50 -16.43
N ILE A 141 -12.32 -29.73 -16.45
CA ILE A 141 -11.55 -30.90 -16.86
C ILE A 141 -11.47 -30.95 -18.37
#